data_a419c01bf6dfc1f03f9523eff46beb44
#
_entry.id   a419c01bf6dfc1f03f9523eff46beb44
#
_cell.length_a   1.000
_cell.length_b   1.000
_cell.length_c   1.000
_cell.angle_alpha   90.00
_cell.angle_beta   90.00
_cell.angle_gamma   90.00
#
_symmetry.space_group_name_H-M   'P 1'
#
loop_
_entity.id
_entity.type
_entity.pdbx_description
1 polymer ?
#
loop_
_entity_poly.entity_id
_entity_poly.type
_entity_poly.pdbx_seq_one_letter_code
_entity_poly.pdbx_strand_id
1 'polypeptide(L)'
;MNSAVFFAISFLLQYRHQFLVFVGKMDVATIANVATALTLIAGVGFGLVEAHRSRRLRQERAAFAAVQAILTPEWMKSMVVVHSIPDGSSASAMEADPRVLDAAHAVGIILEGLGYSVYARIVPLQVVADLLGGTTRLAWRKLRVYVEEERRRSGSQKTFEWFQWLATQLERYSPGKTNLQVGAHAAYRDWKP
;
A
#
# COMPACT_ATOMS: atom_id res chain seq x y z
N MET A 1 19.11 -8.08 -21.13
CA MET A 1 18.55 -8.94 -22.20
C MET A 1 18.45 -10.33 -21.62
N ASN A 2 17.20 -10.83 -21.39
CA ASN A 2 16.89 -11.94 -20.48
C ASN A 2 17.49 -13.29 -20.92
N SER A 3 18.23 -13.93 -20.04
CA SER A 3 18.76 -15.30 -20.15
C SER A 3 17.70 -16.32 -20.58
N ALA A 4 16.46 -16.16 -20.18
CA ALA A 4 15.32 -17.02 -20.53
C ALA A 4 14.97 -16.98 -22.03
N VAL A 5 15.08 -15.82 -22.68
CA VAL A 5 14.80 -15.66 -24.12
C VAL A 5 15.89 -16.35 -24.94
N PHE A 6 17.14 -16.25 -24.52
CA PHE A 6 18.26 -16.90 -25.19
C PHE A 6 18.18 -18.43 -25.10
N PHE A 7 17.74 -18.94 -23.95
CA PHE A 7 17.53 -20.37 -23.73
C PHE A 7 16.37 -20.91 -24.58
N ALA A 8 15.26 -20.17 -24.69
CA ALA A 8 14.13 -20.56 -25.54
C ALA A 8 14.47 -20.56 -27.02
N ILE A 9 15.23 -19.60 -27.49
CA ILE A 9 15.70 -19.55 -28.91
C ILE A 9 16.66 -20.70 -29.23
N SER A 10 17.61 -21.00 -28.36
CA SER A 10 18.56 -22.12 -28.53
C SER A 10 17.84 -23.45 -28.51
N PHE A 11 16.86 -23.63 -27.63
CA PHE A 11 16.01 -24.83 -27.58
C PHE A 11 15.20 -25.03 -28.89
N LEU A 12 14.59 -23.95 -29.40
CA LEU A 12 13.83 -23.98 -30.67
C LEU A 12 14.70 -24.28 -31.85
N LEU A 13 15.96 -23.80 -31.90
CA LEU A 13 16.89 -24.08 -32.99
C LEU A 13 17.37 -25.53 -32.97
N GLN A 14 17.62 -26.13 -31.80
CA GLN A 14 18.08 -27.49 -31.64
C GLN A 14 17.03 -28.53 -32.10
N TYR A 15 15.74 -28.23 -31.90
CA TYR A 15 14.65 -29.16 -32.25
C TYR A 15 13.96 -28.84 -33.59
N ARG A 16 14.43 -27.80 -34.31
CA ARG A 16 13.82 -27.32 -35.56
C ARG A 16 13.61 -28.45 -36.59
N HIS A 17 14.57 -29.34 -36.77
CA HIS A 17 14.49 -30.40 -37.78
C HIS A 17 13.46 -31.47 -37.39
N GLN A 18 13.43 -31.87 -36.13
CA GLN A 18 12.45 -32.86 -35.65
C GLN A 18 11.02 -32.26 -35.65
N PHE A 19 10.89 -30.98 -35.34
CA PHE A 19 9.60 -30.25 -35.37
C PHE A 19 9.05 -30.16 -36.80
N LEU A 20 9.88 -29.85 -37.80
CA LEU A 20 9.46 -29.77 -39.20
C LEU A 20 9.02 -31.14 -39.76
N VAL A 21 9.71 -32.22 -39.39
CA VAL A 21 9.34 -33.58 -39.77
C VAL A 21 8.05 -34.03 -39.11
N PHE A 22 7.81 -33.64 -37.86
CA PHE A 22 6.58 -33.92 -37.12
C PHE A 22 5.38 -33.15 -37.70
N VAL A 23 5.54 -31.85 -37.99
CA VAL A 23 4.49 -31.05 -38.64
C VAL A 23 4.15 -31.51 -40.03
N GLY A 24 5.15 -31.97 -40.82
CA GLY A 24 4.93 -32.49 -42.18
C GLY A 24 4.15 -33.82 -42.25
N LYS A 25 3.95 -34.51 -41.10
CA LYS A 25 3.14 -35.75 -41.02
C LYS A 25 1.75 -35.51 -40.44
N MET A 26 1.43 -34.28 -39.99
CA MET A 26 0.11 -33.94 -39.45
C MET A 26 -0.84 -33.54 -40.56
N ASP A 27 -2.08 -33.99 -40.48
CA ASP A 27 -3.12 -33.50 -41.37
C ASP A 27 -3.50 -32.05 -41.08
N VAL A 28 -4.07 -31.36 -42.04
CA VAL A 28 -4.43 -29.94 -41.94
C VAL A 28 -5.37 -29.66 -40.76
N ALA A 29 -6.28 -30.62 -40.48
CA ALA A 29 -7.23 -30.49 -39.38
C ALA A 29 -6.53 -30.50 -38.02
N THR A 30 -5.55 -31.38 -37.83
CA THR A 30 -4.74 -31.47 -36.62
C THR A 30 -3.91 -30.19 -36.39
N ILE A 31 -3.32 -29.64 -37.45
CA ILE A 31 -2.55 -28.39 -37.39
C ILE A 31 -3.50 -27.22 -36.98
N ALA A 32 -4.67 -27.14 -37.58
CA ALA A 32 -5.65 -26.10 -37.25
C ALA A 32 -6.13 -26.22 -35.81
N ASN A 33 -6.42 -27.42 -35.30
CA ASN A 33 -6.81 -27.65 -33.93
C ASN A 33 -5.71 -27.25 -32.91
N VAL A 34 -4.47 -27.61 -33.18
CA VAL A 34 -3.31 -27.23 -32.35
C VAL A 34 -3.13 -25.70 -32.34
N ALA A 35 -3.19 -25.06 -33.51
CA ALA A 35 -3.10 -23.60 -33.61
C ALA A 35 -4.24 -22.91 -32.82
N THR A 36 -5.45 -23.42 -32.96
CA THR A 36 -6.62 -22.90 -32.19
C THR A 36 -6.41 -23.05 -30.68
N ALA A 37 -5.97 -24.24 -30.23
CA ALA A 37 -5.71 -24.49 -28.82
C ALA A 37 -4.61 -23.57 -28.26
N LEU A 38 -3.52 -23.37 -28.99
CA LEU A 38 -2.45 -22.45 -28.61
C LEU A 38 -2.92 -21.01 -28.54
N THR A 39 -3.74 -20.58 -29.49
CA THR A 39 -4.35 -19.23 -29.50
C THR A 39 -5.25 -19.02 -28.29
N LEU A 40 -6.08 -19.99 -27.93
CA LEU A 40 -6.93 -19.94 -26.74
C LEU A 40 -6.11 -19.85 -25.45
N ILE A 41 -5.08 -20.70 -25.32
CA ILE A 41 -4.20 -20.70 -24.15
C ILE A 41 -3.47 -19.35 -24.02
N ALA A 42 -2.93 -18.84 -25.13
CA ALA A 42 -2.28 -17.53 -25.15
C ALA A 42 -3.26 -16.39 -24.81
N GLY A 43 -4.47 -16.45 -25.36
CA GLY A 43 -5.53 -15.45 -25.06
C GLY A 43 -5.96 -15.45 -23.60
N VAL A 44 -6.16 -16.63 -22.99
CA VAL A 44 -6.45 -16.75 -21.54
C VAL A 44 -5.27 -16.26 -20.71
N GLY A 45 -4.04 -16.67 -21.05
CA GLY A 45 -2.83 -16.22 -20.36
C GLY A 45 -2.67 -14.70 -20.39
N PHE A 46 -2.83 -14.10 -21.58
CA PHE A 46 -2.78 -12.64 -21.74
C PHE A 46 -3.90 -11.93 -20.95
N GLY A 47 -5.13 -12.46 -21.02
CA GLY A 47 -6.27 -11.92 -20.26
C GLY A 47 -6.04 -11.94 -18.75
N LEU A 48 -5.46 -13.02 -18.21
CA LEU A 48 -5.13 -13.10 -16.77
C LEU A 48 -4.03 -12.09 -16.37
N VAL A 49 -2.98 -11.97 -17.18
CA VAL A 49 -1.90 -10.99 -16.93
C VAL A 49 -2.45 -9.57 -16.98
N GLU A 50 -3.27 -9.24 -17.97
CA GLU A 50 -3.87 -7.91 -18.10
C GLU A 50 -4.86 -7.62 -16.97
N ALA A 51 -5.68 -8.58 -16.57
CA ALA A 51 -6.57 -8.45 -15.42
C ALA A 51 -5.79 -8.20 -14.13
N HIS A 52 -4.68 -8.90 -13.91
CA HIS A 52 -3.83 -8.71 -12.74
C HIS A 52 -3.16 -7.32 -12.75
N ARG A 53 -2.62 -6.90 -13.89
CA ARG A 53 -2.01 -5.57 -14.08
C ARG A 53 -3.04 -4.45 -13.87
N SER A 54 -4.23 -4.59 -14.43
CA SER A 54 -5.32 -3.62 -14.27
C SER A 54 -5.78 -3.48 -12.82
N ARG A 55 -5.88 -4.59 -12.08
CA ARG A 55 -6.20 -4.56 -10.63
C ARG A 55 -5.13 -3.80 -9.85
N ARG A 56 -3.85 -4.07 -10.10
CA ARG A 56 -2.74 -3.40 -9.42
C ARG A 56 -2.76 -1.88 -9.68
N LEU A 57 -2.91 -1.47 -10.92
CA LEU A 57 -3.00 -0.05 -11.29
C LEU A 57 -4.20 0.66 -10.63
N ARG A 58 -5.35 0.00 -10.53
CA ARG A 58 -6.53 0.55 -9.83
C ARG A 58 -6.25 0.72 -8.34
N GLN A 59 -5.60 -0.25 -7.70
CA GLN A 59 -5.23 -0.16 -6.29
C GLN A 59 -4.24 0.98 -6.03
N GLU A 60 -3.22 1.14 -6.87
CA GLU A 60 -2.25 2.22 -6.75
C GLU A 60 -2.92 3.60 -6.91
N ARG A 61 -3.82 3.75 -7.89
CA ARG A 61 -4.59 5.00 -8.09
C ARG A 61 -5.54 5.29 -6.92
N ALA A 62 -6.25 4.27 -6.43
CA ALA A 62 -7.14 4.42 -5.29
C ALA A 62 -6.38 4.79 -4.02
N ALA A 63 -5.22 4.19 -3.79
CA ALA A 63 -4.35 4.50 -2.67
C ALA A 63 -3.84 5.94 -2.72
N PHE A 64 -3.37 6.38 -3.89
CA PHE A 64 -2.92 7.75 -4.09
C PHE A 64 -4.05 8.76 -3.91
N ALA A 65 -5.23 8.50 -4.48
CA ALA A 65 -6.41 9.34 -4.31
C ALA A 65 -6.86 9.41 -2.84
N ALA A 66 -6.83 8.30 -2.10
CA ALA A 66 -7.15 8.28 -0.67
C ALA A 66 -6.19 9.14 0.15
N VAL A 67 -4.89 9.06 -0.13
CA VAL A 67 -3.88 9.90 0.55
C VAL A 67 -4.06 11.38 0.18
N GLN A 68 -4.32 11.69 -1.08
CA GLN A 68 -4.57 13.08 -1.50
C GLN A 68 -5.84 13.66 -0.87
N ALA A 69 -6.89 12.86 -0.72
CA ALA A 69 -8.12 13.29 -0.05
C ALA A 69 -7.89 13.66 1.44
N ILE A 70 -6.88 13.10 2.07
CA ILE A 70 -6.49 13.40 3.45
C ILE A 70 -5.71 14.72 3.54
N LEU A 71 -4.87 15.03 2.55
CA LEU A 71 -3.99 16.20 2.56
C LEU A 71 -4.73 17.50 2.24
N THR A 72 -5.78 17.78 3.00
CA THR A 72 -6.54 19.05 2.91
C THR A 72 -5.90 20.15 3.75
N PRO A 73 -6.14 21.43 3.43
CA PRO A 73 -5.65 22.55 4.26
C PRO A 73 -6.11 22.46 5.72
N GLU A 74 -7.32 21.96 5.97
CA GLU A 74 -7.91 21.77 7.30
C GLU A 74 -7.15 20.70 8.07
N TRP A 75 -6.86 19.56 7.43
CA TRP A 75 -6.06 18.51 8.05
C TRP A 75 -4.64 19.00 8.37
N MET A 76 -4.02 19.75 7.45
CA MET A 76 -2.70 20.33 7.67
C MET A 76 -2.69 21.28 8.88
N LYS A 77 -3.70 22.15 9.02
CA LYS A 77 -3.86 23.02 10.20
C LYS A 77 -4.01 22.21 11.48
N SER A 78 -4.86 21.18 11.47
CA SER A 78 -5.07 20.30 12.62
C SER A 78 -3.78 19.55 13.00
N MET A 79 -3.00 19.09 12.03
CA MET A 79 -1.71 18.45 12.29
C MET A 79 -0.69 19.40 12.93
N VAL A 80 -0.65 20.67 12.54
CA VAL A 80 0.21 21.68 13.19
C VAL A 80 -0.15 21.80 14.67
N VAL A 81 -1.45 21.86 15.00
CA VAL A 81 -1.92 21.90 16.39
C VAL A 81 -1.53 20.63 17.14
N VAL A 82 -1.79 19.45 16.55
CA VAL A 82 -1.42 18.16 17.16
C VAL A 82 0.09 18.06 17.40
N HIS A 83 0.91 18.57 16.49
CA HIS A 83 2.37 18.63 16.67
C HIS A 83 2.79 19.46 17.89
N SER A 84 2.08 20.52 18.21
CA SER A 84 2.39 21.41 19.34
C SER A 84 1.99 20.82 20.71
N ILE A 85 1.16 19.76 20.74
CA ILE A 85 0.75 19.09 21.99
C ILE A 85 1.98 18.45 22.66
N PRO A 86 2.23 18.64 23.97
CA PRO A 86 3.25 17.89 24.68
C PRO A 86 2.98 16.39 24.66
N ASP A 87 4.04 15.57 24.62
CA ASP A 87 3.90 14.10 24.71
C ASP A 87 3.30 13.72 26.06
N GLY A 88 2.27 12.85 26.05
CA GLY A 88 1.63 12.37 27.27
C GLY A 88 0.60 13.33 27.88
N SER A 89 0.14 14.34 27.14
CA SER A 89 -0.93 15.24 27.59
C SER A 89 -2.19 14.46 27.97
N SER A 90 -2.78 14.79 29.14
CA SER A 90 -4.02 14.19 29.63
C SER A 90 -5.24 14.69 28.84
N ALA A 91 -6.36 13.96 28.92
CA ALA A 91 -7.61 14.39 28.31
C ALA A 91 -8.05 15.76 28.84
N SER A 92 -7.96 16.00 30.15
CA SER A 92 -8.31 17.28 30.75
C SER A 92 -7.45 18.46 30.25
N ALA A 93 -6.15 18.21 29.99
CA ALA A 93 -5.28 19.23 29.41
C ALA A 93 -5.65 19.56 27.95
N MET A 94 -6.12 18.58 27.19
CA MET A 94 -6.57 18.81 25.82
C MET A 94 -7.96 19.46 25.77
N GLU A 95 -8.87 19.10 26.68
CA GLU A 95 -10.20 19.67 26.80
C GLU A 95 -10.18 21.13 27.26
N ALA A 96 -9.12 21.58 27.91
CA ALA A 96 -8.94 22.96 28.33
C ALA A 96 -8.79 23.95 27.14
N ASP A 97 -8.37 23.47 25.95
CA ASP A 97 -8.33 24.28 24.72
C ASP A 97 -9.19 23.61 23.65
N PRO A 98 -10.38 24.14 23.33
CA PRO A 98 -11.26 23.58 22.30
C PRO A 98 -10.58 23.40 20.94
N ARG A 99 -9.63 24.25 20.58
CA ARG A 99 -8.90 24.14 19.29
C ARG A 99 -8.01 22.90 19.27
N VAL A 100 -7.43 22.54 20.41
CA VAL A 100 -6.62 21.33 20.56
C VAL A 100 -7.50 20.08 20.45
N LEU A 101 -8.65 20.10 21.13
CA LEU A 101 -9.61 19.01 21.11
C LEU A 101 -10.18 18.78 19.70
N ASP A 102 -10.60 19.85 19.02
CA ASP A 102 -11.11 19.79 17.64
C ASP A 102 -10.05 19.23 16.67
N ALA A 103 -8.80 19.72 16.81
CA ALA A 103 -7.70 19.23 16.00
C ALA A 103 -7.39 17.75 16.25
N ALA A 104 -7.43 17.30 17.50
CA ALA A 104 -7.23 15.92 17.89
C ALA A 104 -8.31 15.01 17.29
N HIS A 105 -9.58 15.43 17.36
CA HIS A 105 -10.70 14.71 16.75
C HIS A 105 -10.57 14.68 15.23
N ALA A 106 -10.29 15.79 14.57
CA ALA A 106 -10.15 15.86 13.12
C ALA A 106 -9.04 14.91 12.62
N VAL A 107 -7.87 14.93 13.27
CA VAL A 107 -6.77 14.05 12.94
C VAL A 107 -7.11 12.59 13.25
N GLY A 108 -7.70 12.35 14.42
CA GLY A 108 -8.09 11.00 14.86
C GLY A 108 -9.07 10.33 13.90
N ILE A 109 -10.14 11.02 13.50
CA ILE A 109 -11.18 10.49 12.58
C ILE A 109 -10.58 10.16 11.22
N ILE A 110 -9.72 11.03 10.69
CA ILE A 110 -9.08 10.79 9.39
C ILE A 110 -8.14 9.57 9.44
N LEU A 111 -7.31 9.48 10.50
CA LEU A 111 -6.40 8.35 10.66
C LEU A 111 -7.12 7.06 11.03
N GLU A 112 -8.28 7.14 11.69
CA GLU A 112 -9.20 6.02 11.89
C GLU A 112 -9.69 5.45 10.56
N GLY A 113 -10.23 6.30 9.68
CA GLY A 113 -10.69 5.92 8.34
C GLY A 113 -9.56 5.36 7.47
N LEU A 114 -8.36 5.94 7.56
CA LEU A 114 -7.18 5.45 6.87
C LEU A 114 -6.77 4.07 7.41
N GLY A 115 -6.77 3.88 8.73
CA GLY A 115 -6.46 2.60 9.37
C GLY A 115 -7.40 1.49 8.92
N TYR A 116 -8.70 1.75 8.91
CA TYR A 116 -9.68 0.82 8.37
C TYR A 116 -9.44 0.52 6.87
N SER A 117 -9.13 1.54 6.07
CA SER A 117 -8.86 1.36 4.63
C SER A 117 -7.64 0.46 4.37
N VAL A 118 -6.62 0.54 5.23
CA VAL A 118 -5.47 -0.37 5.17
C VAL A 118 -5.85 -1.78 5.60
N TYR A 119 -6.60 -1.92 6.69
CA TYR A 119 -7.11 -3.21 7.15
C TYR A 119 -7.97 -3.91 6.09
N ALA A 120 -8.87 -3.18 5.46
CA ALA A 120 -9.74 -3.65 4.38
C ALA A 120 -8.98 -3.88 3.06
N ARG A 121 -7.66 -3.66 3.00
CA ARG A 121 -6.81 -3.79 1.82
C ARG A 121 -7.22 -2.89 0.64
N ILE A 122 -7.92 -1.80 0.92
CA ILE A 122 -8.24 -0.76 -0.07
C ILE A 122 -6.98 0.06 -0.37
N VAL A 123 -6.23 0.42 0.68
CA VAL A 123 -4.97 1.16 0.61
C VAL A 123 -3.82 0.23 1.06
N PRO A 124 -2.76 0.04 0.27
CA PRO A 124 -1.58 -0.72 0.70
C PRO A 124 -0.87 -0.02 1.88
N LEU A 125 -0.51 -0.79 2.92
CA LEU A 125 0.24 -0.28 4.06
C LEU A 125 1.54 0.44 3.65
N GLN A 126 2.20 -0.06 2.60
CA GLN A 126 3.43 0.53 2.08
C GLN A 126 3.23 1.98 1.66
N VAL A 127 2.16 2.29 0.92
CA VAL A 127 1.85 3.66 0.48
C VAL A 127 1.68 4.61 1.67
N VAL A 128 0.97 4.14 2.71
CA VAL A 128 0.80 4.92 3.95
C VAL A 128 2.12 5.07 4.69
N ALA A 129 2.93 4.02 4.76
CA ALA A 129 4.24 4.05 5.42
C ALA A 129 5.18 5.08 4.77
N ASP A 130 5.21 5.10 3.43
CA ASP A 130 6.10 5.96 2.66
C ASP A 130 5.66 7.43 2.71
N LEU A 131 4.36 7.72 2.68
CA LEU A 131 3.84 9.09 2.58
C LEU A 131 3.44 9.70 3.95
N LEU A 132 2.85 8.92 4.84
CA LEU A 132 2.25 9.39 6.09
C LEU A 132 2.77 8.67 7.34
N GLY A 133 3.70 7.71 7.19
CA GLY A 133 4.13 6.87 8.29
C GLY A 133 4.72 7.65 9.47
N GLY A 134 5.55 8.66 9.18
CA GLY A 134 6.11 9.56 10.21
C GLY A 134 5.03 10.36 10.94
N THR A 135 4.15 10.97 10.16
CA THR A 135 3.04 11.80 10.65
C THR A 135 2.06 10.98 11.51
N THR A 136 1.69 9.79 11.05
CA THR A 136 0.78 8.89 11.78
C THR A 136 1.37 8.44 13.11
N ARG A 137 2.63 8.01 13.14
CA ARG A 137 3.32 7.62 14.39
C ARG A 137 3.43 8.80 15.37
N LEU A 138 3.76 9.98 14.86
CA LEU A 138 3.82 11.18 15.70
C LEU A 138 2.46 11.53 16.27
N ALA A 139 1.40 11.56 15.45
CA ALA A 139 0.05 11.82 15.91
C ALA A 139 -0.39 10.81 17.00
N TRP A 140 -0.12 9.52 16.80
CA TRP A 140 -0.42 8.52 17.82
C TRP A 140 0.34 8.75 19.11
N ARG A 141 1.63 9.04 19.07
CA ARG A 141 2.43 9.36 20.25
C ARG A 141 1.86 10.53 21.05
N LYS A 142 1.36 11.56 20.37
CA LYS A 142 0.75 12.73 20.96
C LYS A 142 -0.63 12.45 21.58
N LEU A 143 -1.44 11.65 20.91
CA LEU A 143 -2.86 11.48 21.25
C LEU A 143 -3.15 10.23 22.09
N ARG A 144 -2.23 9.29 22.23
CA ARG A 144 -2.50 7.99 22.86
C ARG A 144 -3.07 8.09 24.27
N VAL A 145 -2.52 8.99 25.12
CA VAL A 145 -2.98 9.14 26.51
C VAL A 145 -4.42 9.65 26.54
N TYR A 146 -4.72 10.65 25.71
CA TYR A 146 -6.08 11.14 25.52
C TYR A 146 -7.04 10.02 25.10
N VAL A 147 -6.67 9.24 24.08
CA VAL A 147 -7.50 8.12 23.57
C VAL A 147 -7.73 7.06 24.65
N GLU A 148 -6.69 6.69 25.39
CA GLU A 148 -6.79 5.72 26.50
C GLU A 148 -7.70 6.23 27.64
N GLU A 149 -7.65 7.51 27.96
CA GLU A 149 -8.55 8.14 28.93
C GLU A 149 -10.00 8.17 28.45
N GLU A 150 -10.23 8.53 27.19
CA GLU A 150 -11.56 8.53 26.57
C GLU A 150 -12.18 7.14 26.55
N ARG A 151 -11.40 6.11 26.23
CA ARG A 151 -11.87 4.71 26.28
C ARG A 151 -12.28 4.30 27.69
N ARG A 152 -11.53 4.72 28.71
CA ARG A 152 -11.89 4.45 30.12
C ARG A 152 -13.15 5.19 30.54
N ARG A 153 -13.34 6.42 30.11
CA ARG A 153 -14.53 7.25 30.42
C ARG A 153 -15.77 6.71 29.73
N SER A 154 -15.67 6.39 28.44
CA SER A 154 -16.81 5.91 27.65
C SER A 154 -17.12 4.43 27.84
N GLY A 155 -16.22 3.65 28.43
CA GLY A 155 -16.31 2.20 28.49
C GLY A 155 -16.15 1.49 27.12
N SER A 156 -15.78 2.24 26.09
CA SER A 156 -15.66 1.75 24.71
C SER A 156 -14.22 1.65 24.27
N GLN A 157 -13.79 0.44 23.88
CA GLN A 157 -12.46 0.23 23.30
C GLN A 157 -12.38 0.64 21.82
N LYS A 158 -13.50 1.03 21.21
CA LYS A 158 -13.58 1.34 19.77
C LYS A 158 -13.15 2.76 19.40
N THR A 159 -12.96 3.64 20.37
CA THR A 159 -12.50 5.01 20.10
C THR A 159 -11.11 4.97 19.47
N PHE A 160 -11.00 5.34 18.20
CA PHE A 160 -9.75 5.36 17.42
C PHE A 160 -8.99 4.02 17.43
N GLU A 161 -9.71 2.89 17.32
CA GLU A 161 -9.12 1.54 17.32
C GLU A 161 -8.28 1.28 16.06
N TRP A 162 -8.75 1.72 14.91
CA TRP A 162 -8.04 1.57 13.64
C TRP A 162 -6.85 2.52 13.51
N PHE A 163 -6.93 3.70 14.10
CA PHE A 163 -5.79 4.60 14.18
C PHE A 163 -4.66 3.98 15.03
N GLN A 164 -4.98 3.45 16.21
CA GLN A 164 -4.01 2.72 17.02
C GLN A 164 -3.42 1.53 16.27
N TRP A 165 -4.29 0.72 15.67
CA TRP A 165 -3.86 -0.43 14.88
C TRP A 165 -2.90 -0.01 13.75
N LEU A 166 -3.24 1.04 13.00
CA LEU A 166 -2.40 1.57 11.93
C LEU A 166 -1.04 2.03 12.46
N ALA A 167 -1.00 2.80 13.54
CA ALA A 167 0.25 3.24 14.16
C ALA A 167 1.14 2.04 14.55
N THR A 168 0.54 1.00 15.16
CA THR A 168 1.23 -0.23 15.53
C THR A 168 1.76 -0.99 14.31
N GLN A 169 0.98 -1.07 13.21
CA GLN A 169 1.47 -1.71 11.97
C GLN A 169 2.63 -0.93 11.38
N LEU A 170 2.57 0.40 11.37
CA LEU A 170 3.64 1.27 10.88
C LEU A 170 4.92 1.18 11.71
N GLU A 171 4.82 0.93 13.03
CA GLU A 171 5.99 0.68 13.88
C GLU A 171 6.67 -0.64 13.53
N ARG A 172 5.88 -1.67 13.21
CA ARG A 172 6.37 -3.01 12.82
C ARG A 172 6.83 -3.07 11.37
N TYR A 173 6.33 -2.17 10.54
CA TYR A 173 6.63 -2.15 9.12
C TYR A 173 8.04 -1.66 8.87
N SER A 174 8.92 -2.59 8.47
CA SER A 174 10.30 -2.31 8.07
C SER A 174 10.48 -2.79 6.62
N PRO A 175 10.29 -1.93 5.62
CA PRO A 175 10.49 -2.29 4.23
C PRO A 175 11.99 -2.45 3.99
N GLY A 176 12.41 -3.70 3.76
CA GLY A 176 13.83 -4.02 3.58
C GLY A 176 14.67 -3.61 4.79
N LYS A 177 15.92 -3.89 4.84
CA LYS A 177 16.83 -3.55 5.96
C LYS A 177 17.09 -2.05 6.16
N THR A 178 16.22 -1.18 5.66
CA THR A 178 16.33 0.27 5.79
C THR A 178 15.91 0.66 7.21
N ASN A 179 16.86 1.13 7.99
CA ASN A 179 16.61 1.62 9.34
C ASN A 179 15.51 2.71 9.29
N LEU A 180 14.37 2.49 9.96
CA LEU A 180 13.24 3.44 10.03
C LEU A 180 13.63 4.85 10.49
N GLN A 181 14.84 5.00 11.07
CA GLN A 181 15.39 6.28 11.52
C GLN A 181 16.11 7.06 10.40
N VAL A 182 16.37 6.43 9.25
CA VAL A 182 17.05 7.08 8.13
C VAL A 182 16.01 7.64 7.17
N GLY A 183 15.98 8.95 7.01
CA GLY A 183 15.09 9.62 6.07
C GLY A 183 15.42 9.29 4.61
N ALA A 184 14.42 9.39 3.73
CA ALA A 184 14.54 9.08 2.30
C ALA A 184 15.72 9.82 1.64
N HIS A 185 16.01 11.07 2.05
CA HIS A 185 17.13 11.87 1.55
C HIS A 185 18.51 11.22 1.79
N ALA A 186 18.63 10.39 2.81
CA ALA A 186 19.86 9.67 3.10
C ALA A 186 19.82 8.24 2.53
N ALA A 187 18.66 7.56 2.65
CA ALA A 187 18.50 6.19 2.17
C ALA A 187 18.58 6.08 0.63
N TYR A 188 18.15 7.09 -0.09
CA TYR A 188 18.05 7.10 -1.56
C TYR A 188 18.93 8.19 -2.19
N ARG A 189 20.04 8.60 -1.53
CA ARG A 189 20.95 9.63 -2.02
C ARG A 189 21.43 9.38 -3.46
N ASP A 190 21.71 8.11 -3.78
CA ASP A 190 22.27 7.69 -5.06
C ASP A 190 21.20 7.12 -6.01
N TRP A 191 19.91 7.38 -5.72
CA TRP A 191 18.80 6.88 -6.56
C TRP A 191 18.89 7.51 -7.95
N LYS A 192 18.78 6.66 -8.97
CA LYS A 192 18.72 7.05 -10.38
C LYS A 192 17.39 6.57 -10.96
N PRO A 193 16.72 7.37 -11.81
CA PRO A 193 15.48 6.99 -12.47
C PRO A 193 15.65 5.82 -13.44
#